data_5548265fdafa909643829cc7638a53c9
#
_entry.id   5548265fdafa909643829cc7638a53c9
#
_cell.length_a   1.000
_cell.length_b   1.000
_cell.length_c   1.000
_cell.angle_alpha   90.00
_cell.angle_beta   90.00
_cell.angle_gamma   90.00
#
_symmetry.space_group_name_H-M   'P 1'
#
loop_
_entity.id
_entity.type
_entity.pdbx_description
1 polymer ?
#
loop_
_entity_poly.entity_id
_entity_poly.type
_entity_poly.pdbx_seq_one_letter_code
_entity_poly.pdbx_strand_id
1 'polypeptide(L)'
;MTIALCFKCGDTKFGALLKCQKCSADPTGNVSLDILFTDRNFSDQTLSEFGNVIKAIALASDNDALSFSAFLLYISNNHNDLLQVNYDDQKTTLCNALLEKAKVPLITIE
;
A
#
# COMPACT_ATOMS: atom_id res chain seq x y z
N MET A 1 13.56 -15.06 -7.55
CA MET A 1 13.51 -13.60 -7.35
C MET A 1 12.10 -13.22 -6.89
N THR A 2 11.99 -12.40 -5.86
CA THR A 2 10.70 -12.04 -5.27
C THR A 2 10.17 -10.79 -5.92
N ILE A 3 8.91 -10.81 -6.36
CA ILE A 3 8.21 -9.63 -6.84
C ILE A 3 7.44 -9.04 -5.65
N ALA A 4 7.61 -7.75 -5.41
CA ALA A 4 7.03 -7.05 -4.28
C ALA A 4 6.33 -5.76 -4.72
N LEU A 5 5.42 -5.29 -3.88
CA LEU A 5 4.72 -4.02 -4.11
C LEU A 5 5.58 -2.85 -3.65
N CYS A 6 5.70 -1.82 -4.47
CA CYS A 6 6.30 -0.55 -4.05
C CYS A 6 5.21 0.33 -3.45
N PHE A 7 5.38 0.71 -2.17
CA PHE A 7 4.39 1.51 -1.47
C PHE A 7 4.40 2.99 -1.84
N LYS A 8 5.32 3.41 -2.69
CA LYS A 8 5.40 4.80 -3.13
C LYS A 8 4.82 5.01 -4.53
N CYS A 9 5.30 4.26 -5.51
CA CYS A 9 4.85 4.43 -6.89
C CYS A 9 3.71 3.48 -7.29
N GLY A 10 3.43 2.46 -6.50
CA GLY A 10 2.38 1.49 -6.80
C GLY A 10 2.75 0.43 -7.83
N ASP A 11 3.94 0.48 -8.39
CA ASP A 11 4.40 -0.56 -9.31
C ASP A 11 5.00 -1.73 -8.54
N THR A 12 5.13 -2.87 -9.21
CA THR A 12 5.86 -4.00 -8.64
C THR A 12 7.34 -3.82 -8.85
N LYS A 13 8.14 -4.34 -7.92
CA LYS A 13 9.59 -4.27 -7.94
C LYS A 13 10.20 -5.64 -7.69
N PHE A 14 11.47 -5.79 -8.03
CA PHE A 14 12.21 -7.01 -7.75
C PHE A 14 12.92 -6.87 -6.40
N GLY A 15 12.56 -7.75 -5.46
CA GLY A 15 13.15 -7.78 -4.13
C GLY A 15 12.40 -6.90 -3.13
N ALA A 16 11.78 -7.55 -2.12
CA ALA A 16 10.98 -6.86 -1.11
C ALA A 16 11.82 -5.89 -0.27
N LEU A 17 13.09 -6.22 -0.05
CA LEU A 17 13.98 -5.46 0.83
C LEU A 17 14.97 -4.58 0.05
N LEU A 18 14.74 -4.40 -1.25
CA LEU A 18 15.58 -3.58 -2.13
C LEU A 18 14.84 -2.33 -2.55
N LYS A 19 15.60 -1.34 -3.04
CA LYS A 19 15.03 -0.13 -3.62
C LYS A 19 14.19 -0.46 -4.84
N CYS A 20 13.13 0.31 -5.05
CA CYS A 20 12.32 0.21 -6.26
C CYS A 20 13.15 0.64 -7.47
N GLN A 21 13.19 -0.19 -8.51
CA GLN A 21 13.94 0.10 -9.72
C GLN A 21 13.30 1.20 -10.57
N LYS A 22 12.03 1.52 -10.31
CA LYS A 22 11.28 2.52 -11.07
C LYS A 22 11.30 3.90 -10.43
N CYS A 23 11.13 3.98 -9.10
CA CYS A 23 11.05 5.27 -8.41
C CYS A 23 12.16 5.49 -7.40
N SER A 24 13.03 4.52 -7.18
CA SER A 24 14.17 4.55 -6.25
C SER A 24 13.76 4.67 -4.77
N ALA A 25 12.50 4.38 -4.44
CA ALA A 25 12.04 4.42 -3.06
C ALA A 25 12.63 3.27 -2.26
N ASP A 26 13.04 3.56 -1.02
CA ASP A 26 13.52 2.55 -0.08
C ASP A 26 12.35 1.68 0.44
N PRO A 27 12.63 0.45 0.90
CA PRO A 27 11.65 -0.34 1.65
C PRO A 27 11.18 0.42 2.90
N THR A 28 10.07 -0.04 3.48
CA THR A 28 9.44 0.66 4.63
C THR A 28 10.31 0.63 5.89
N GLY A 29 11.25 -0.31 5.98
CA GLY A 29 11.99 -0.56 7.21
C GLY A 29 11.33 -1.59 8.11
N ASN A 30 10.07 -1.91 7.86
CA ASN A 30 9.37 -3.01 8.53
C ASN A 30 9.40 -4.24 7.64
N VAL A 31 10.30 -5.16 7.96
CA VAL A 31 10.56 -6.36 7.15
C VAL A 31 9.29 -7.19 6.96
N SER A 32 8.50 -7.35 8.01
CA SER A 32 7.25 -8.12 7.94
C SER A 32 6.26 -7.51 6.94
N LEU A 33 6.14 -6.18 6.95
CA LEU A 33 5.26 -5.47 6.03
C LEU A 33 5.78 -5.55 4.59
N ASP A 34 7.09 -5.36 4.40
CA ASP A 34 7.70 -5.43 3.08
C ASP A 34 7.53 -6.81 2.44
N ILE A 35 7.62 -7.88 3.23
CA ILE A 35 7.48 -9.26 2.75
C ILE A 35 6.01 -9.64 2.56
N LEU A 36 5.08 -9.04 3.32
CA LEU A 36 3.66 -9.37 3.23
C LEU A 36 3.13 -9.17 1.81
N PHE A 37 3.46 -8.05 1.18
CA PHE A 37 2.97 -7.69 -0.16
C PHE A 37 3.94 -8.16 -1.24
N THR A 38 4.10 -9.47 -1.33
CA THR A 38 4.97 -10.11 -2.32
C THR A 38 4.23 -11.24 -3.03
N ASP A 39 4.85 -11.77 -4.08
CA ASP A 39 4.31 -12.89 -4.86
C ASP A 39 4.26 -14.21 -4.07
N ARG A 40 4.82 -14.24 -2.86
CA ARG A 40 4.66 -15.38 -1.95
C ARG A 40 3.24 -15.46 -1.36
N ASN A 41 2.59 -14.31 -1.19
CA ASN A 41 1.30 -14.21 -0.52
C ASN A 41 0.17 -13.86 -1.46
N PHE A 42 0.46 -13.21 -2.57
CA PHE A 42 -0.54 -12.71 -3.51
C PHE A 42 -0.13 -12.98 -4.93
N SER A 43 -1.11 -13.13 -5.83
CA SER A 43 -0.86 -13.21 -7.26
C SER A 43 -0.34 -11.86 -7.78
N ASP A 44 0.31 -11.88 -8.95
CA ASP A 44 0.78 -10.65 -9.60
C ASP A 44 -0.39 -9.69 -9.87
N GLN A 45 -1.55 -10.24 -10.23
CA GLN A 45 -2.75 -9.43 -10.46
C GLN A 45 -3.20 -8.72 -9.18
N THR A 46 -3.23 -9.43 -8.05
CA THR A 46 -3.62 -8.83 -6.77
C THR A 46 -2.63 -7.74 -6.35
N LEU A 47 -1.33 -7.98 -6.51
CA LEU A 47 -0.32 -6.97 -6.24
C LEU A 47 -0.52 -5.73 -7.12
N SER A 48 -0.85 -5.92 -8.39
CA SER A 48 -1.13 -4.83 -9.32
C SER A 48 -2.36 -4.03 -8.88
N GLU A 49 -3.39 -4.69 -8.38
CA GLU A 49 -4.60 -4.03 -7.87
C GLU A 49 -4.30 -3.19 -6.63
N PHE A 50 -3.50 -3.69 -5.69
CA PHE A 50 -3.02 -2.89 -4.55
C PHE A 50 -2.21 -1.71 -5.05
N GLY A 51 -1.39 -1.90 -6.07
CA GLY A 51 -0.62 -0.83 -6.69
C GLY A 51 -1.51 0.26 -7.27
N ASN A 52 -2.64 -0.10 -7.86
CA ASN A 52 -3.60 0.87 -8.38
C ASN A 52 -4.22 1.71 -7.26
N VAL A 53 -4.47 1.12 -6.09
CA VAL A 53 -4.92 1.86 -4.91
C VAL A 53 -3.87 2.87 -4.49
N ILE A 54 -2.60 2.45 -4.42
CA ILE A 54 -1.49 3.35 -4.06
C ILE A 54 -1.39 4.51 -5.07
N LYS A 55 -1.49 4.23 -6.36
CA LYS A 55 -1.43 5.26 -7.41
C LYS A 55 -2.58 6.26 -7.27
N ALA A 56 -3.79 5.78 -7.01
CA ALA A 56 -4.96 6.65 -6.83
C ALA A 56 -4.76 7.57 -5.61
N ILE A 57 -4.26 7.04 -4.50
CA ILE A 57 -4.00 7.83 -3.31
C ILE A 57 -2.89 8.87 -3.57
N ALA A 58 -1.84 8.47 -4.28
CA ALA A 58 -0.73 9.37 -4.60
C ALA A 58 -1.17 10.54 -5.48
N LEU A 59 -2.11 10.33 -6.38
CA LEU A 59 -2.67 11.40 -7.21
C LEU A 59 -3.52 12.37 -6.39
N ALA A 60 -4.08 11.93 -5.27
CA ALA A 60 -4.95 12.74 -4.43
C ALA A 60 -4.20 13.49 -3.33
N SER A 61 -2.92 13.20 -3.11
CA SER A 61 -2.15 13.78 -2.00
C SER A 61 -0.68 13.96 -2.38
N ASP A 62 -0.08 15.07 -1.94
CA ASP A 62 1.35 15.34 -2.07
C ASP A 62 2.14 14.82 -0.85
N ASN A 63 1.46 14.35 0.19
CA ASN A 63 2.10 13.91 1.42
C ASN A 63 2.29 12.39 1.41
N ASP A 64 3.53 11.96 1.15
CA ASP A 64 3.86 10.53 1.06
C ASP A 64 3.57 9.77 2.35
N ALA A 65 3.83 10.38 3.50
CA ALA A 65 3.57 9.73 4.79
C ALA A 65 2.07 9.52 5.01
N LEU A 66 1.24 10.50 4.67
CA LEU A 66 -0.20 10.38 4.77
C LEU A 66 -0.74 9.37 3.76
N SER A 67 -0.22 9.38 2.54
CA SER A 67 -0.60 8.41 1.50
C SER A 67 -0.33 6.98 1.95
N PHE A 68 0.84 6.72 2.50
CA PHE A 68 1.19 5.40 3.03
C PHE A 68 0.27 5.01 4.18
N SER A 69 0.02 5.91 5.12
CA SER A 69 -0.88 5.66 6.24
C SER A 69 -2.30 5.36 5.78
N ALA A 70 -2.78 6.08 4.76
CA ALA A 70 -4.11 5.86 4.19
C ALA A 70 -4.20 4.48 3.52
N PHE A 71 -3.16 4.05 2.81
CA PHE A 71 -3.13 2.72 2.22
C PHE A 71 -3.21 1.63 3.30
N LEU A 72 -2.44 1.78 4.38
CA LEU A 72 -2.49 0.81 5.48
C LEU A 72 -3.86 0.78 6.16
N LEU A 73 -4.49 1.94 6.33
CA LEU A 73 -5.85 2.00 6.87
C LEU A 73 -6.85 1.32 5.93
N TYR A 74 -6.72 1.51 4.63
CA TYR A 74 -7.55 0.84 3.63
C TYR A 74 -7.45 -0.69 3.79
N ILE A 75 -6.24 -1.22 3.90
CA ILE A 75 -6.03 -2.66 4.11
C ILE A 75 -6.65 -3.10 5.44
N SER A 76 -6.44 -2.34 6.51
CA SER A 76 -7.00 -2.66 7.82
C SER A 76 -8.54 -2.70 7.82
N ASN A 77 -9.17 -1.78 7.09
CA ASN A 77 -10.63 -1.69 7.02
C ASN A 77 -11.26 -2.79 6.15
N ASN A 78 -10.60 -3.20 5.09
CA ASN A 78 -11.18 -4.11 4.10
C ASN A 78 -10.59 -5.53 4.17
N HIS A 79 -9.40 -5.67 4.72
CA HIS A 79 -8.68 -6.94 4.82
C HIS A 79 -7.96 -7.01 6.17
N ASN A 80 -8.73 -6.91 7.25
CA ASN A 80 -8.18 -6.84 8.61
C ASN A 80 -7.48 -8.13 9.06
N ASP A 81 -7.69 -9.23 8.36
CA ASP A 81 -6.97 -10.48 8.57
C ASP A 81 -5.50 -10.42 8.12
N LEU A 82 -5.17 -9.49 7.22
CA LEU A 82 -3.81 -9.29 6.75
C LEU A 82 -3.04 -8.33 7.64
N LEU A 83 -3.69 -7.26 8.07
CA LEU A 83 -3.03 -6.14 8.72
C LEU A 83 -4.06 -5.33 9.48
N GLN A 84 -3.68 -4.87 10.67
CA GLN A 84 -4.50 -3.96 11.47
C GLN A 84 -3.66 -2.78 11.91
N VAL A 85 -4.22 -1.57 11.85
CA VAL A 85 -3.57 -0.36 12.31
C VAL A 85 -4.44 0.33 13.37
N ASN A 86 -3.78 0.97 14.33
CA ASN A 86 -4.41 1.74 15.39
C ASN A 86 -3.95 3.19 15.27
N TYR A 87 -4.70 4.00 14.53
CA TYR A 87 -4.46 5.43 14.44
C TYR A 87 -5.37 6.16 15.42
N ASP A 88 -4.95 7.35 15.87
CA ASP A 88 -5.82 8.23 16.63
C ASP A 88 -6.96 8.75 15.75
N ASP A 89 -7.97 9.38 16.37
CA ASP A 89 -9.16 9.83 15.64
C ASP A 89 -8.81 10.86 14.56
N GLN A 90 -7.87 11.77 14.85
CA GLN A 90 -7.47 12.80 13.90
C GLN A 90 -6.82 12.18 12.66
N LYS A 91 -5.87 11.26 12.86
CA LYS A 91 -5.18 10.59 11.77
C LYS A 91 -6.15 9.71 10.97
N THR A 92 -7.03 8.99 11.65
CA THR A 92 -8.05 8.16 11.00
C THR A 92 -8.95 9.02 10.11
N THR A 93 -9.39 10.17 10.61
CA THR A 93 -10.23 11.11 9.84
C THR A 93 -9.51 11.61 8.60
N LEU A 94 -8.23 11.99 8.72
CA LEU A 94 -7.44 12.46 7.58
C LEU A 94 -7.25 11.36 6.53
N CYS A 95 -6.95 10.14 6.98
CA CYS A 95 -6.77 9.00 6.08
C CYS A 95 -8.07 8.63 5.36
N ASN A 96 -9.19 8.60 6.07
CA ASN A 96 -10.50 8.31 5.47
C ASN A 96 -10.89 9.37 4.45
N ALA A 97 -10.65 10.64 4.75
CA ALA A 97 -10.92 11.73 3.81
C ALA A 97 -10.08 11.59 2.53
N LEU A 98 -8.81 11.19 2.67
CA LEU A 98 -7.93 10.97 1.53
C LEU A 98 -8.40 9.77 0.69
N LEU A 99 -8.78 8.67 1.33
CA LEU A 99 -9.29 7.48 0.63
C LEU A 99 -10.57 7.81 -0.16
N GLU A 100 -11.45 8.59 0.43
CA GLU A 100 -12.69 9.04 -0.22
C GLU A 100 -12.37 9.95 -1.41
N LYS A 101 -11.46 10.89 -1.25
CA LYS A 101 -11.03 11.79 -2.31
C LYS A 101 -10.38 11.02 -3.46
N ALA A 102 -9.58 10.02 -3.15
CA ALA A 102 -8.88 9.20 -4.14
C ALA A 102 -9.81 8.25 -4.90
N LYS A 103 -11.00 7.96 -4.35
CA LYS A 103 -11.97 7.02 -4.94
C LYS A 103 -11.34 5.66 -5.22
N VAL A 104 -10.65 5.13 -4.21
CA VAL A 104 -9.94 3.86 -4.36
C VAL A 104 -10.91 2.71 -4.65
N PRO A 105 -10.54 1.78 -5.54
CA PRO A 105 -11.38 0.63 -5.86
C PRO A 105 -11.38 -0.37 -4.71
N LEU A 106 -12.47 -1.13 -4.60
CA LEU A 106 -12.51 -2.30 -3.72
C LEU A 106 -11.79 -3.45 -4.39
N ILE A 107 -10.86 -4.07 -3.65
CA ILE A 107 -10.10 -5.21 -4.13
C ILE A 107 -10.61 -6.47 -3.43
N THR A 108 -10.92 -7.49 -4.21
CA THR A 108 -11.29 -8.80 -3.68
C THR A 108 -10.07 -9.70 -3.74
N ILE A 109 -9.67 -10.24 -2.60
CA ILE A 109 -8.59 -11.21 -2.51
C ILE A 109 -9.22 -12.60 -2.44
N GLU A 110 -8.85 -13.44 -3.39
CA GLU A 110 -9.30 -14.83 -3.43
C GLU A 110 -8.32 -15.76 -2.73
#